data_33b3ca0c661138efd6c697fa9ef15204
#
_entry.id   33b3ca0c661138efd6c697fa9ef15204
#
_cell.length_a   1.000
_cell.length_b   1.000
_cell.length_c   1.000
_cell.angle_alpha   90.00
_cell.angle_beta   90.00
_cell.angle_gamma   90.00
#
_symmetry.space_group_name_H-M   'P 1'
#
loop_
_entity.id
_entity.type
_entity.pdbx_description
1 polymer ?
#
loop_
_entity_poly.entity_id
_entity_poly.type
_entity_poly.pdbx_seq_one_letter_code
_entity_poly.pdbx_strand_id
1 'polypeptide(L)'
;MTKDTIILGALAGLLANIPKTIIAWVFHSFGLLRYTFIHIAAGYFVPAEFIDNPISLLTGFIADYTAAAFFGVIMLLIIKKSGTDYAELKGLGIGAFLYIIFYGAFMALDITRASLLTPLPNLLLFFPHLVYGAATCWIIKKYIQKQQKKQRSQPWFHPLPAKKILKMRKKIK
;
A
#
# COMPACT_ATOMS: atom_id res chain seq x y z
N MET A 1 -2.69 18.20 12.43
CA MET A 1 -2.14 16.88 12.00
C MET A 1 -3.05 16.07 11.08
N THR A 2 -4.19 16.56 10.68
CA THR A 2 -5.26 15.77 10.05
C THR A 2 -5.54 16.12 8.58
N LYS A 3 -4.96 17.18 8.03
CA LYS A 3 -5.31 17.61 6.67
C LYS A 3 -4.82 16.66 5.56
N ASP A 4 -3.75 15.90 5.78
CA ASP A 4 -3.09 15.15 4.70
C ASP A 4 -3.01 13.63 4.92
N THR A 5 -3.80 13.07 5.84
CA THR A 5 -3.73 11.63 6.15
C THR A 5 -4.15 10.77 4.95
N ILE A 6 -5.27 11.14 4.32
CA ILE A 6 -5.79 10.39 3.16
C ILE A 6 -4.82 10.53 1.98
N ILE A 7 -4.41 11.77 1.69
CA ILE A 7 -3.47 12.03 0.59
C ILE A 7 -2.15 11.30 0.80
N LEU A 8 -1.60 11.32 2.02
CA LEU A 8 -0.36 10.61 2.30
C LEU A 8 -0.49 9.08 2.10
N GLY A 9 -1.56 8.49 2.62
CA GLY A 9 -1.82 7.06 2.44
C GLY A 9 -1.96 6.70 0.97
N ALA A 10 -2.74 7.49 0.23
CA ALA A 10 -2.93 7.30 -1.21
C ALA A 10 -1.60 7.41 -1.98
N LEU A 11 -0.79 8.45 -1.72
CA LEU A 11 0.52 8.61 -2.35
C LEU A 11 1.48 7.46 -1.99
N ALA A 12 1.50 7.01 -0.74
CA ALA A 12 2.32 5.87 -0.36
C ALA A 12 1.93 4.60 -1.11
N GLY A 13 0.62 4.33 -1.25
CA GLY A 13 0.11 3.21 -2.03
C GLY A 13 0.45 3.32 -3.52
N LEU A 14 0.25 4.50 -4.13
CA LEU A 14 0.61 4.74 -5.53
C LEU A 14 2.10 4.51 -5.81
N LEU A 15 2.97 5.06 -4.97
CA LEU A 15 4.43 4.91 -5.11
C LEU A 15 4.87 3.45 -4.92
N ALA A 16 4.29 2.75 -3.95
CA ALA A 16 4.59 1.34 -3.70
C ALA A 16 4.03 0.42 -4.78
N ASN A 17 3.03 0.85 -5.54
CA ASN A 17 2.48 0.09 -6.67
C ASN A 17 3.44 0.04 -7.86
N ILE A 18 4.35 1.00 -8.00
CA ILE A 18 5.33 1.03 -9.08
C ILE A 18 6.21 -0.23 -9.06
N PRO A 19 6.97 -0.54 -7.99
CA PRO A 19 7.78 -1.76 -7.96
C PRO A 19 6.94 -3.03 -8.09
N LYS A 20 5.72 -3.09 -7.51
CA LYS A 20 4.79 -4.22 -7.71
C LYS A 20 4.51 -4.45 -9.20
N THR A 21 4.16 -3.39 -9.91
CA THR A 21 3.84 -3.45 -11.34
C THR A 21 5.06 -3.84 -12.17
N ILE A 22 6.24 -3.26 -11.88
CA ILE A 22 7.49 -3.58 -12.58
C ILE A 22 7.81 -5.08 -12.43
N ILE A 23 7.73 -5.64 -11.22
CA ILE A 23 8.01 -7.08 -11.01
C ILE A 23 7.05 -7.96 -11.83
N ALA A 24 5.76 -7.62 -11.84
CA ALA A 24 4.78 -8.36 -12.63
C ALA A 24 5.07 -8.29 -14.15
N TRP A 25 5.47 -7.11 -14.65
CA TRP A 25 5.87 -6.95 -16.05
C TRP A 25 7.17 -7.68 -16.39
N VAL A 26 8.13 -7.75 -15.48
CA VAL A 26 9.34 -8.58 -15.64
C VAL A 26 8.95 -10.06 -15.77
N PHE A 27 8.10 -10.59 -14.90
CA PHE A 27 7.62 -11.97 -15.01
C PHE A 27 6.85 -12.21 -16.32
N HIS A 28 6.05 -11.24 -16.75
CA HIS A 28 5.34 -11.30 -18.02
C HIS A 28 6.30 -11.32 -19.23
N SER A 29 7.33 -10.49 -19.23
CA SER A 29 8.32 -10.42 -20.32
C SER A 29 9.16 -11.70 -20.45
N PHE A 30 9.34 -12.45 -19.37
CA PHE A 30 9.95 -13.78 -19.38
C PHE A 30 8.98 -14.92 -19.74
N GLY A 31 7.72 -14.60 -20.05
CA GLY A 31 6.70 -15.61 -20.37
C GLY A 31 6.18 -16.40 -19.17
N LEU A 32 6.57 -16.00 -17.95
CA LEU A 32 6.14 -16.67 -16.71
C LEU A 32 4.70 -16.29 -16.31
N LEU A 33 4.22 -15.13 -16.74
CA LEU A 33 2.86 -14.64 -16.54
C LEU A 33 2.23 -14.30 -17.88
N ARG A 34 1.03 -14.84 -18.15
CA ARG A 34 0.20 -14.40 -19.28
C ARG A 34 -0.38 -13.01 -19.00
N TYR A 35 -0.89 -12.77 -17.81
CA TYR A 35 -1.55 -11.55 -17.40
C TYR A 35 -0.86 -10.91 -16.20
N THR A 36 -0.60 -9.61 -16.30
CA THR A 36 -0.12 -8.78 -15.18
C THR A 36 -1.32 -8.25 -14.36
N PHE A 37 -1.05 -7.51 -13.27
CA PHE A 37 -2.11 -6.86 -12.48
C PHE A 37 -3.00 -5.94 -13.32
N ILE A 38 -2.42 -5.24 -14.28
CA ILE A 38 -3.14 -4.34 -15.19
C ILE A 38 -4.12 -5.13 -16.07
N HIS A 39 -3.72 -6.27 -16.62
CA HIS A 39 -4.60 -7.14 -17.39
C HIS A 39 -5.73 -7.72 -16.53
N ILE A 40 -5.41 -8.15 -15.31
CA ILE A 40 -6.38 -8.70 -14.36
C ILE A 40 -7.39 -7.62 -13.95
N ALA A 41 -6.93 -6.41 -13.70
CA ALA A 41 -7.81 -5.28 -13.40
C ALA A 41 -8.66 -4.86 -14.62
N ALA A 42 -8.13 -4.92 -15.84
CA ALA A 42 -8.89 -4.69 -17.08
C ALA A 42 -10.02 -5.74 -17.23
N GLY A 43 -9.74 -7.00 -16.91
CA GLY A 43 -10.68 -8.09 -17.02
C GLY A 43 -11.94 -7.98 -16.12
N TYR A 44 -12.01 -7.01 -15.21
CA TYR A 44 -13.23 -6.67 -14.49
C TYR A 44 -14.23 -5.87 -15.35
N PHE A 45 -13.74 -5.20 -16.40
CA PHE A 45 -14.52 -4.23 -17.17
C PHE A 45 -14.78 -4.66 -18.60
N VAL A 46 -13.98 -5.58 -19.15
CA VAL A 46 -14.06 -5.97 -20.56
C VAL A 46 -14.12 -7.49 -20.71
N PRO A 47 -14.73 -8.01 -21.81
CA PRO A 47 -14.64 -9.42 -22.22
C PRO A 47 -13.20 -9.87 -22.46
N ALA A 48 -12.95 -11.18 -22.42
CA ALA A 48 -11.62 -11.77 -22.49
C ALA A 48 -10.87 -11.41 -23.79
N GLU A 49 -11.56 -11.31 -24.91
CA GLU A 49 -11.00 -10.95 -26.23
C GLU A 49 -10.47 -9.53 -26.32
N PHE A 50 -10.88 -8.63 -25.40
CA PHE A 50 -10.45 -7.23 -25.41
C PHE A 50 -9.44 -6.89 -24.30
N ILE A 51 -9.01 -7.86 -23.48
CA ILE A 51 -8.10 -7.60 -22.34
C ILE A 51 -6.79 -6.94 -22.79
N ASP A 52 -6.20 -7.41 -23.92
CA ASP A 52 -4.92 -6.92 -24.44
C ASP A 52 -5.06 -5.62 -25.26
N ASN A 53 -6.27 -5.08 -25.40
CA ASN A 53 -6.49 -3.81 -26.08
C ASN A 53 -5.87 -2.64 -25.28
N PRO A 54 -5.17 -1.69 -25.92
CA PRO A 54 -4.55 -0.54 -25.22
C PRO A 54 -5.50 0.27 -24.34
N ILE A 55 -6.75 0.44 -24.78
CA ILE A 55 -7.78 1.16 -23.99
C ILE A 55 -8.18 0.35 -22.74
N SER A 56 -8.27 -0.97 -22.88
CA SER A 56 -8.55 -1.86 -21.76
C SER A 56 -7.40 -1.86 -20.75
N LEU A 57 -6.15 -1.87 -21.24
CA LEU A 57 -4.98 -1.75 -20.38
C LEU A 57 -4.92 -0.41 -19.64
N LEU A 58 -5.31 0.70 -20.29
CA LEU A 58 -5.45 1.99 -19.62
C LEU A 58 -6.51 1.94 -18.51
N THR A 59 -7.65 1.32 -18.78
CA THR A 59 -8.71 1.11 -17.76
C THR A 59 -8.19 0.27 -16.60
N GLY A 60 -7.50 -0.82 -16.89
CA GLY A 60 -6.87 -1.69 -15.89
C GLY A 60 -5.80 -0.96 -15.07
N PHE A 61 -4.98 -0.13 -15.70
CA PHE A 61 -4.00 0.73 -15.02
C PHE A 61 -4.69 1.67 -14.03
N ILE A 62 -5.72 2.39 -14.46
CA ILE A 62 -6.49 3.28 -13.59
C ILE A 62 -7.09 2.51 -12.42
N ALA A 63 -7.68 1.34 -12.67
CA ALA A 63 -8.29 0.52 -11.63
C ALA A 63 -7.27 0.00 -10.61
N ASP A 64 -6.16 -0.58 -11.07
CA ASP A 64 -5.10 -1.12 -10.19
C ASP A 64 -4.46 -0.03 -9.33
N TYR A 65 -4.17 1.14 -9.91
CA TYR A 65 -3.58 2.27 -9.17
C TYR A 65 -4.58 2.91 -8.21
N THR A 66 -5.87 2.98 -8.57
CA THR A 66 -6.92 3.46 -7.66
C THR A 66 -7.07 2.53 -6.45
N ALA A 67 -7.10 1.23 -6.68
CA ALA A 67 -7.11 0.24 -5.61
C ALA A 67 -5.86 0.35 -4.72
N ALA A 68 -4.68 0.51 -5.31
CA ALA A 68 -3.43 0.70 -4.56
C ALA A 68 -3.47 1.98 -3.70
N ALA A 69 -3.99 3.08 -4.22
CA ALA A 69 -4.17 4.31 -3.44
C ALA A 69 -5.10 4.08 -2.23
N PHE A 70 -6.22 3.41 -2.45
CA PHE A 70 -7.20 3.10 -1.41
C PHE A 70 -6.59 2.22 -0.29
N PHE A 71 -5.90 1.14 -0.65
CA PHE A 71 -5.24 0.28 0.33
C PHE A 71 -4.07 0.97 1.03
N GLY A 72 -3.38 1.90 0.37
CA GLY A 72 -2.38 2.74 1.01
C GLY A 72 -2.96 3.59 2.15
N VAL A 73 -4.19 4.12 1.98
CA VAL A 73 -4.91 4.83 3.06
C VAL A 73 -5.23 3.89 4.21
N ILE A 74 -5.74 2.69 3.93
CA ILE A 74 -6.03 1.68 4.95
C ILE A 74 -4.76 1.31 5.74
N MET A 75 -3.65 1.05 5.05
CA MET A 75 -2.36 0.74 5.67
C MET A 75 -1.87 1.87 6.57
N LEU A 76 -2.04 3.13 6.14
CA LEU A 76 -1.70 4.28 6.98
C LEU A 76 -2.53 4.31 8.26
N LEU A 77 -3.84 4.05 8.19
CA LEU A 77 -4.70 4.00 9.37
C LEU A 77 -4.27 2.88 10.33
N ILE A 78 -3.93 1.69 9.79
CA ILE A 78 -3.41 0.57 10.56
C ILE A 78 -2.11 0.96 11.26
N ILE A 79 -1.12 1.52 10.55
CA ILE A 79 0.17 1.93 11.12
C ILE A 79 -0.01 3.05 12.15
N LYS A 80 -0.91 4.00 11.94
CA LYS A 80 -1.22 5.03 12.94
C LYS A 80 -1.78 4.44 14.24
N LYS A 81 -2.61 3.41 14.16
CA LYS A 81 -3.22 2.76 15.32
C LYS A 81 -2.26 1.79 16.03
N SER A 82 -1.47 1.02 15.27
CA SER A 82 -0.60 -0.04 15.80
C SER A 82 0.86 0.38 16.05
N GLY A 83 1.22 1.64 15.72
CA GLY A 83 2.59 2.13 15.82
C GLY A 83 3.47 1.78 14.63
N THR A 84 4.63 2.45 14.54
CA THR A 84 5.59 2.30 13.42
C THR A 84 6.60 1.16 13.63
N ASP A 85 6.55 0.48 14.78
CA ASP A 85 7.44 -0.63 15.06
C ASP A 85 7.11 -1.81 14.14
N TYR A 86 8.13 -2.41 13.55
CA TYR A 86 7.99 -3.50 12.57
C TYR A 86 7.03 -3.16 11.41
N ALA A 87 6.99 -1.89 10.97
CA ALA A 87 6.06 -1.45 9.93
C ALA A 87 6.18 -2.27 8.65
N GLU A 88 7.39 -2.60 8.23
CA GLU A 88 7.66 -3.41 7.03
C GLU A 88 7.11 -4.83 7.18
N LEU A 89 7.24 -5.45 8.34
CA LEU A 89 6.70 -6.79 8.62
C LEU A 89 5.15 -6.77 8.63
N LYS A 90 4.56 -5.72 9.23
CA LYS A 90 3.10 -5.51 9.14
C LYS A 90 2.66 -5.34 7.69
N GLY A 91 3.45 -4.61 6.90
CA GLY A 91 3.23 -4.43 5.47
C GLY A 91 3.27 -5.75 4.70
N LEU A 92 4.25 -6.61 4.96
CA LEU A 92 4.30 -7.96 4.38
C LEU A 92 3.03 -8.76 4.69
N GLY A 93 2.59 -8.77 5.95
CA GLY A 93 1.36 -9.45 6.35
C GLY A 93 0.12 -8.90 5.65
N ILE A 94 -0.01 -7.56 5.53
CA ILE A 94 -1.12 -6.94 4.79
C ILE A 94 -1.03 -7.28 3.30
N GLY A 95 0.15 -7.22 2.69
CA GLY A 95 0.36 -7.61 1.30
C GLY A 95 -0.03 -9.05 1.01
N ALA A 96 0.35 -9.99 1.90
CA ALA A 96 -0.08 -11.39 1.83
C ALA A 96 -1.60 -11.53 1.93
N PHE A 97 -2.24 -10.79 2.83
CA PHE A 97 -3.69 -10.79 2.99
C PHE A 97 -4.42 -10.26 1.74
N LEU A 98 -3.91 -9.17 1.15
CA LEU A 98 -4.44 -8.64 -0.10
C LEU A 98 -4.33 -9.65 -1.24
N TYR A 99 -3.21 -10.38 -1.34
CA TYR A 99 -3.07 -11.46 -2.29
C TYR A 99 -4.14 -12.52 -2.11
N ILE A 100 -4.40 -12.97 -0.89
CA ILE A 100 -5.43 -13.98 -0.59
C ILE A 100 -6.82 -13.50 -1.03
N ILE A 101 -7.17 -12.23 -0.78
CA ILE A 101 -8.46 -11.67 -1.19
C ILE A 101 -8.55 -11.59 -2.72
N PHE A 102 -7.57 -10.98 -3.39
CA PHE A 102 -7.64 -10.72 -4.81
C PHE A 102 -7.45 -11.97 -5.66
N TYR A 103 -6.63 -12.92 -5.21
CA TYR A 103 -6.32 -14.13 -5.96
C TYR A 103 -6.97 -15.39 -5.38
N GLY A 104 -7.23 -15.44 -4.09
CA GLY A 104 -8.02 -16.51 -3.50
C GLY A 104 -9.51 -16.31 -3.74
N ALA A 105 -10.08 -15.23 -3.17
CA ALA A 105 -11.53 -15.04 -3.20
C ALA A 105 -12.05 -14.56 -4.58
N PHE A 106 -11.42 -13.52 -5.18
CA PHE A 106 -11.95 -12.94 -6.43
C PHE A 106 -11.76 -13.86 -7.64
N MET A 107 -10.67 -14.65 -7.67
CA MET A 107 -10.49 -15.67 -8.70
C MET A 107 -11.46 -16.85 -8.50
N ALA A 108 -11.68 -17.30 -7.26
CA ALA A 108 -12.65 -18.35 -6.97
C ALA A 108 -14.10 -17.96 -7.34
N LEU A 109 -14.40 -16.66 -7.32
CA LEU A 109 -15.71 -16.11 -7.70
C LEU A 109 -15.80 -15.75 -9.20
N ASP A 110 -14.76 -16.02 -9.98
CA ASP A 110 -14.65 -15.71 -11.42
C ASP A 110 -15.01 -14.24 -11.76
N ILE A 111 -14.59 -13.32 -10.91
CA ILE A 111 -14.92 -11.89 -11.03
C ILE A 111 -14.15 -11.24 -12.18
N THR A 112 -12.93 -11.71 -12.49
CA THR A 112 -12.11 -11.19 -13.60
C THR A 112 -12.10 -12.16 -14.79
N ARG A 113 -12.11 -11.63 -16.00
CA ARG A 113 -11.97 -12.42 -17.24
C ARG A 113 -10.50 -12.79 -17.54
N ALA A 114 -9.54 -12.15 -16.88
CA ALA A 114 -8.11 -12.46 -16.97
C ALA A 114 -7.70 -13.49 -15.90
N SER A 115 -8.34 -14.67 -15.90
CA SER A 115 -8.03 -15.71 -14.92
C SER A 115 -6.67 -16.36 -15.18
N LEU A 116 -5.94 -16.69 -14.12
CA LEU A 116 -4.68 -17.43 -14.16
C LEU A 116 -5.00 -18.91 -13.95
N LEU A 117 -4.95 -19.66 -15.06
CA LEU A 117 -5.36 -21.07 -15.09
C LEU A 117 -4.32 -22.04 -14.52
N THR A 118 -3.09 -21.58 -14.24
CA THR A 118 -1.99 -22.45 -13.80
C THR A 118 -1.45 -22.04 -12.43
N PRO A 119 -0.96 -23.00 -11.60
CA PRO A 119 -0.52 -22.71 -10.23
C PRO A 119 0.68 -21.78 -10.14
N LEU A 120 1.67 -21.89 -11.04
CA LEU A 120 2.90 -21.11 -10.97
C LEU A 120 2.67 -19.59 -11.12
N PRO A 121 1.93 -19.08 -12.13
CA PRO A 121 1.57 -17.68 -12.21
C PRO A 121 0.88 -17.14 -10.96
N ASN A 122 -0.03 -17.91 -10.36
CA ASN A 122 -0.67 -17.52 -9.11
C ASN A 122 0.34 -17.30 -7.99
N LEU A 123 1.29 -18.23 -7.82
CA LEU A 123 2.33 -18.10 -6.81
C LEU A 123 3.27 -16.92 -7.10
N LEU A 124 3.64 -16.69 -8.36
CA LEU A 124 4.52 -15.59 -8.73
C LEU A 124 3.92 -14.22 -8.41
N LEU A 125 2.61 -14.05 -8.50
CA LEU A 125 1.93 -12.80 -8.16
C LEU A 125 1.86 -12.55 -6.64
N PHE A 126 2.14 -13.53 -5.81
CA PHE A 126 2.28 -13.36 -4.36
C PHE A 126 3.42 -12.39 -4.01
N PHE A 127 4.60 -12.56 -4.62
CA PHE A 127 5.77 -11.74 -4.30
C PHE A 127 5.58 -10.24 -4.53
N PRO A 128 5.05 -9.77 -5.66
CA PRO A 128 4.75 -8.35 -5.85
C PRO A 128 3.81 -7.77 -4.80
N HIS A 129 2.85 -8.56 -4.28
CA HIS A 129 1.98 -8.10 -3.18
C HIS A 129 2.74 -7.91 -1.87
N LEU A 130 3.68 -8.79 -1.57
CA LEU A 130 4.56 -8.62 -0.40
C LEU A 130 5.39 -7.34 -0.54
N VAL A 131 5.98 -7.10 -1.72
CA VAL A 131 6.76 -5.89 -2.01
C VAL A 131 5.89 -4.64 -1.87
N TYR A 132 4.67 -4.66 -2.44
CA TYR A 132 3.72 -3.56 -2.31
C TYR A 132 3.41 -3.23 -0.84
N GLY A 133 3.07 -4.23 -0.05
CA GLY A 133 2.73 -4.05 1.36
C GLY A 133 3.90 -3.52 2.18
N ALA A 134 5.08 -4.13 2.03
CA ALA A 134 6.30 -3.69 2.73
C ALA A 134 6.71 -2.27 2.33
N ALA A 135 6.73 -1.95 1.04
CA ALA A 135 7.08 -0.63 0.52
C ALA A 135 6.11 0.46 0.99
N THR A 136 4.80 0.20 0.93
CA THR A 136 3.78 1.13 1.42
C THR A 136 4.00 1.47 2.89
N CYS A 137 4.14 0.47 3.74
CA CYS A 137 4.33 0.67 5.18
C CYS A 137 5.69 1.32 5.50
N TRP A 138 6.75 1.02 4.73
CA TRP A 138 8.05 1.68 4.85
C TRP A 138 7.97 3.18 4.52
N ILE A 139 7.28 3.56 3.43
CA ILE A 139 7.08 4.97 3.05
C ILE A 139 6.30 5.69 4.16
N ILE A 140 5.22 5.10 4.66
CA ILE A 140 4.41 5.63 5.75
C ILE A 140 5.26 5.85 7.01
N LYS A 141 6.03 4.84 7.43
CA LYS A 141 6.94 4.90 8.59
C LYS A 141 7.93 6.06 8.47
N LYS A 142 8.62 6.17 7.31
CA LYS A 142 9.57 7.25 7.04
C LYS A 142 8.93 8.63 7.16
N TYR A 143 7.72 8.78 6.63
CA TYR A 143 7.01 10.05 6.74
C TYR A 143 6.63 10.38 8.19
N ILE A 144 6.06 9.46 8.94
CA ILE A 144 5.68 9.66 10.34
C ILE A 144 6.91 10.04 11.17
N GLN A 145 8.03 9.33 11.03
CA GLN A 145 9.27 9.61 11.73
C GLN A 145 9.84 11.02 11.39
N LYS A 146 9.77 11.42 10.12
CA LYS A 146 10.17 12.76 9.69
C LYS A 146 9.32 13.86 10.35
N GLN A 147 8.01 13.64 10.44
CA GLN A 147 7.10 14.60 11.11
C GLN A 147 7.39 14.70 12.61
N GLN A 148 7.59 13.57 13.29
CA GLN A 148 7.95 13.55 14.70
C GLN A 148 9.27 14.29 14.98
N LYS A 149 10.29 14.08 14.13
CA LYS A 149 11.56 14.77 14.24
C LYS A 149 11.40 16.29 14.06
N LYS A 150 10.58 16.72 13.08
CA LYS A 150 10.29 18.15 12.85
C LYS A 150 9.58 18.78 14.04
N GLN A 151 8.65 18.09 14.68
CA GLN A 151 7.97 18.58 15.89
C GLN A 151 8.93 18.73 17.06
N ARG A 152 9.83 17.75 17.27
CA ARG A 152 10.82 17.80 18.36
C ARG A 152 11.86 18.93 18.19
N SER A 153 12.14 19.35 16.98
CA SER A 153 13.11 20.41 16.68
C SER A 153 12.53 21.83 16.78
N GLN A 154 11.22 21.99 17.04
CA GLN A 154 10.62 23.30 17.23
C GLN A 154 10.83 23.83 18.65
N PRO A 155 11.30 25.08 18.84
CA PRO A 155 11.67 25.62 20.16
C PRO A 155 10.57 25.63 21.21
N TRP A 156 9.29 25.67 20.78
CA TRP A 156 8.10 25.70 21.67
C TRP A 156 7.74 24.35 22.29
N PHE A 157 8.31 23.26 21.80
CA PHE A 157 8.05 21.91 22.27
C PHE A 157 9.09 21.37 23.26
N HIS A 158 9.92 22.24 23.83
CA HIS A 158 10.71 21.83 24.99
C HIS A 158 9.76 21.67 26.20
N PRO A 159 9.56 20.44 26.71
CA PRO A 159 8.80 20.29 27.96
C PRO A 159 9.50 21.13 29.02
N LEU A 160 8.73 21.96 29.72
CA LEU A 160 9.26 22.77 30.82
C LEU A 160 10.02 21.82 31.77
N PRO A 161 11.24 22.17 32.18
CA PRO A 161 12.00 21.34 33.10
C PRO A 161 11.17 21.12 34.38
N ALA A 162 11.14 19.88 34.85
CA ALA A 162 10.27 19.43 35.96
C ALA A 162 10.32 20.38 37.19
N LYS A 163 11.49 20.98 37.45
CA LYS A 163 11.64 22.04 38.48
C LYS A 163 10.77 23.28 38.26
N LYS A 164 10.46 23.64 37.00
CA LYS A 164 9.65 24.81 36.68
C LYS A 164 8.15 24.52 36.87
N ILE A 165 7.74 23.27 36.58
CA ILE A 165 6.36 22.82 36.84
C ILE A 165 6.06 22.77 38.32
N LEU A 166 7.00 22.27 39.14
CA LEU A 166 6.85 22.23 40.62
C LEU A 166 6.78 23.63 41.26
N LYS A 167 7.53 24.61 40.75
CA LYS A 167 7.47 26.00 41.20
C LYS A 167 6.13 26.67 40.86
N MET A 168 5.57 26.40 39.69
CA MET A 168 4.22 26.92 39.33
C MET A 168 3.12 26.31 40.17
N ARG A 169 3.19 25.02 40.49
CA ARG A 169 2.20 24.33 41.35
C ARG A 169 2.21 24.85 42.79
N LYS A 170 3.36 25.31 43.29
CA LYS A 170 3.46 25.95 44.64
C LYS A 170 2.96 27.40 44.67
N LYS A 171 2.83 28.10 43.54
CA LYS A 171 2.30 29.46 43.46
C LYS A 171 0.76 29.52 43.32
N ILE A 172 0.12 28.40 43.04
CA ILE A 172 -1.33 28.29 42.81
C ILE A 172 -2.05 27.74 44.09
N LYS A 173 -1.30 27.35 45.12
CA LYS A 173 -1.77 27.07 46.46
C LYS A 173 -1.55 28.28 47.39
#